data_7ce2520fad190d6c6d0d7020e8711194
#
_entry.id   7ce2520fad190d6c6d0d7020e8711194
#
_cell.length_a   1.000
_cell.length_b   1.000
_cell.length_c   1.000
_cell.angle_alpha   90.00
_cell.angle_beta   90.00
_cell.angle_gamma   90.00
#
_symmetry.space_group_name_H-M   'P 1'
#
loop_
_entity.id
_entity.type
_entity.pdbx_description
1 polymer ?
#
loop_
_entity_poly.entity_id
_entity_poly.type
_entity_poly.pdbx_seq_one_letter_code
_entity_poly.pdbx_strand_id
1 'polypeptide(L)'
;MTMLLDNPIWSALSGPHANLSMGDERARRYDPDFTSLAAVAPGADLSALDAIASLGTIGICTTSEPHIPVGWQVLEQFAVAQMVCDKLIDRELPSYVILADADVPEMTELVKLTRPGPFARRTREFGTFIGIRDQGRLVAMAGERMKIDGHDEVSAVCTHPDYQGRGYARGLV
;
A
#
# COMPACT_ATOMS: atom_id res chain seq x y z
N MET A 1 -6.81 11.80 -17.58
CA MET A 1 -5.76 11.01 -16.92
C MET A 1 -5.80 11.08 -15.39
N THR A 2 -6.39 12.11 -14.82
CA THR A 2 -6.48 12.37 -13.37
C THR A 2 -7.38 11.38 -12.62
N MET A 3 -8.48 10.92 -13.20
CA MET A 3 -9.50 10.14 -12.48
C MET A 3 -9.04 8.78 -11.89
N LEU A 4 -8.09 8.09 -12.51
CA LEU A 4 -7.60 6.81 -11.98
C LEU A 4 -6.83 6.98 -10.67
N LEU A 5 -6.07 8.07 -10.55
CA LEU A 5 -5.25 8.39 -9.40
C LEU A 5 -6.02 9.15 -8.30
N ASP A 6 -7.21 9.68 -8.59
CA ASP A 6 -8.07 10.31 -7.59
C ASP A 6 -8.74 9.27 -6.67
N ASN A 7 -8.93 8.04 -7.16
CA ASN A 7 -9.42 6.90 -6.38
C ASN A 7 -8.60 5.64 -6.71
N PRO A 8 -7.30 5.61 -6.30
CA PRO A 8 -6.36 4.57 -6.73
C PRO A 8 -6.75 3.18 -6.23
N ILE A 9 -7.33 3.09 -5.04
CA ILE A 9 -7.77 1.79 -4.47
C ILE A 9 -8.90 1.23 -5.32
N TRP A 10 -9.91 2.03 -5.69
CA TRP A 10 -10.98 1.59 -6.56
C TRP A 10 -10.46 1.20 -7.94
N SER A 11 -9.58 2.00 -8.51
CA SER A 11 -8.99 1.74 -9.82
C SER A 11 -8.22 0.42 -9.86
N ALA A 12 -7.47 0.11 -8.81
CA ALA A 12 -6.80 -1.17 -8.67
C ALA A 12 -7.81 -2.33 -8.54
N LEU A 13 -8.77 -2.22 -7.62
CA LEU A 13 -9.76 -3.27 -7.30
C LEU A 13 -10.80 -3.51 -8.41
N SER A 14 -11.02 -2.56 -9.30
CA SER A 14 -11.89 -2.72 -10.47
C SER A 14 -11.13 -3.02 -11.77
N GLY A 15 -9.81 -2.99 -11.72
CA GLY A 15 -8.90 -3.19 -12.84
C GLY A 15 -7.90 -4.35 -12.58
N PRO A 16 -6.59 -4.08 -12.55
CA PRO A 16 -5.56 -5.13 -12.47
C PRO A 16 -5.68 -6.04 -11.24
N HIS A 17 -6.23 -5.57 -10.12
CA HIS A 17 -6.43 -6.35 -8.90
C HIS A 17 -7.88 -6.83 -8.72
N ALA A 18 -8.70 -6.88 -9.77
CA ALA A 18 -10.08 -7.34 -9.66
C ALA A 18 -10.21 -8.76 -9.09
N ASN A 19 -9.25 -9.63 -9.34
CA ASN A 19 -9.17 -10.99 -8.79
C ASN A 19 -8.82 -11.04 -7.29
N LEU A 20 -8.33 -9.95 -6.71
CA LEU A 20 -8.04 -9.79 -5.27
C LEU A 20 -9.14 -9.01 -4.54
N SER A 21 -10.18 -8.63 -5.28
CA SER A 21 -11.26 -7.76 -4.81
C SER A 21 -12.37 -8.57 -4.15
N MET A 22 -12.85 -8.07 -3.02
CA MET A 22 -14.07 -8.51 -2.34
C MET A 22 -15.07 -7.35 -2.35
N GLY A 23 -16.37 -7.66 -2.40
CA GLY A 23 -17.44 -6.65 -2.46
C GLY A 23 -18.20 -6.68 -3.79
N ASP A 24 -18.78 -5.55 -4.18
CA ASP A 24 -19.69 -5.42 -5.31
C ASP A 24 -19.34 -4.21 -6.23
N GLU A 25 -20.30 -3.77 -7.04
CA GLU A 25 -20.12 -2.61 -7.92
C GLU A 25 -20.15 -1.25 -7.20
N ARG A 26 -20.49 -1.21 -5.90
CA ARG A 26 -20.55 0.02 -5.10
C ARG A 26 -19.41 0.18 -4.11
N ALA A 27 -18.94 -0.93 -3.52
CA ALA A 27 -17.84 -0.92 -2.57
C ALA A 27 -16.98 -2.17 -2.72
N ARG A 28 -15.68 -1.97 -2.66
CA ARG A 28 -14.66 -3.02 -2.79
C ARG A 28 -13.57 -2.88 -1.76
N ARG A 29 -13.01 -4.01 -1.35
CA ARG A 29 -11.83 -4.06 -0.51
C ARG A 29 -10.92 -5.21 -0.90
N TYR A 30 -9.69 -5.15 -0.45
CA TYR A 30 -8.83 -6.32 -0.42
C TYR A 30 -9.24 -7.27 0.72
N ASP A 31 -8.92 -8.55 0.57
CA ASP A 31 -8.90 -9.46 1.71
C ASP A 31 -7.98 -8.89 2.80
N PRO A 32 -8.41 -8.90 4.09
CA PRO A 32 -7.61 -8.38 5.20
C PRO A 32 -6.20 -8.97 5.31
N ASP A 33 -5.98 -10.18 4.81
CA ASP A 33 -4.66 -10.79 4.76
C ASP A 33 -3.69 -10.08 3.80
N PHE A 34 -4.19 -9.33 2.82
CA PHE A 34 -3.36 -8.50 1.94
C PHE A 34 -3.17 -7.09 2.50
N THR A 35 -4.27 -6.42 2.83
CA THR A 35 -4.28 -5.05 3.36
C THR A 35 -5.68 -4.66 3.83
N SER A 36 -5.78 -3.65 4.69
CA SER A 36 -7.06 -3.08 5.12
C SER A 36 -7.70 -2.13 4.09
N LEU A 37 -7.08 -1.90 2.94
CA LEU A 37 -7.54 -0.89 1.99
C LEU A 37 -8.86 -1.26 1.33
N ALA A 38 -9.74 -0.26 1.24
CA ALA A 38 -11.05 -0.34 0.60
C ALA A 38 -11.40 0.97 -0.12
N ALA A 39 -12.35 0.92 -1.02
CA ALA A 39 -12.86 2.08 -1.73
C ALA A 39 -14.32 1.92 -2.11
N VAL A 40 -14.98 3.04 -2.35
CA VAL A 40 -16.30 3.09 -3.00
C VAL A 40 -16.16 3.49 -4.46
N ALA A 41 -17.13 3.07 -5.26
CA ALA A 41 -17.22 3.46 -6.67
C ALA A 41 -17.30 4.99 -6.83
N PRO A 42 -16.83 5.56 -7.94
CA PRO A 42 -17.01 6.98 -8.22
C PRO A 42 -18.48 7.40 -8.13
N GLY A 43 -18.75 8.40 -7.29
CA GLY A 43 -20.10 8.90 -7.03
C GLY A 43 -20.92 8.09 -6.00
N ALA A 44 -20.41 6.98 -5.49
CA ALA A 44 -21.06 6.27 -4.39
C ALA A 44 -20.76 6.94 -3.04
N ASP A 45 -21.72 6.85 -2.13
CA ASP A 45 -21.57 7.30 -0.75
C ASP A 45 -20.80 6.26 0.08
N LEU A 46 -20.08 6.70 1.13
CA LEU A 46 -19.32 5.82 2.00
C LEU A 46 -20.19 4.80 2.74
N SER A 47 -21.49 4.97 2.86
CA SER A 47 -22.40 3.95 3.40
C SER A 47 -22.38 2.63 2.61
N ALA A 48 -21.93 2.66 1.34
CA ALA A 48 -21.72 1.45 0.56
C ALA A 48 -20.70 0.49 1.21
N LEU A 49 -19.80 1.01 2.07
CA LEU A 49 -18.83 0.20 2.82
C LEU A 49 -19.51 -0.73 3.85
N ASP A 50 -20.77 -0.49 4.23
CA ASP A 50 -21.51 -1.34 5.17
C ASP A 50 -21.57 -2.79 4.68
N ALA A 51 -21.63 -3.00 3.38
CA ALA A 51 -21.65 -4.33 2.76
C ALA A 51 -20.37 -5.15 3.03
N ILE A 52 -19.26 -4.50 3.32
CA ILE A 52 -17.94 -5.11 3.51
C ILE A 52 -17.35 -4.85 4.91
N ALA A 53 -18.11 -4.21 5.80
CA ALA A 53 -17.68 -3.79 7.14
C ALA A 53 -17.35 -4.97 8.07
N SER A 54 -18.06 -6.10 7.91
CA SER A 54 -17.91 -7.30 8.78
C SER A 54 -16.50 -7.91 8.76
N LEU A 55 -15.68 -7.55 7.79
CA LEU A 55 -14.31 -8.06 7.61
C LEU A 55 -13.24 -7.24 8.38
N GLY A 56 -13.67 -6.34 9.27
CA GLY A 56 -12.78 -5.59 10.17
C GLY A 56 -12.42 -4.18 9.66
N THR A 57 -11.40 -3.59 10.25
CA THR A 57 -10.96 -2.21 9.96
C THR A 57 -10.73 -1.97 8.47
N ILE A 58 -11.14 -0.78 8.02
CA ILE A 58 -11.02 -0.33 6.63
C ILE A 58 -10.17 0.93 6.59
N GLY A 59 -9.21 0.96 5.67
CA GLY A 59 -8.48 2.17 5.28
C GLY A 59 -9.00 2.68 3.93
N ILE A 60 -9.38 3.94 3.86
CA ILE A 60 -9.82 4.60 2.61
C ILE A 60 -8.91 5.79 2.28
N CYS A 61 -8.79 6.11 1.00
CA CYS A 61 -8.19 7.35 0.53
C CYS A 61 -9.26 8.21 -0.13
N THR A 62 -9.32 9.48 0.24
CA THR A 62 -10.27 10.46 -0.33
C THR A 62 -9.54 11.74 -0.69
N THR A 63 -10.00 12.44 -1.71
CA THR A 63 -9.44 13.73 -2.16
C THR A 63 -9.99 14.92 -1.38
N SER A 64 -11.01 14.70 -0.55
CA SER A 64 -11.63 15.69 0.31
C SER A 64 -12.05 15.06 1.63
N GLU A 65 -12.40 15.86 2.61
CA GLU A 65 -12.92 15.36 3.89
C GLU A 65 -14.20 14.53 3.65
N PRO A 66 -14.21 13.26 4.07
CA PRO A 66 -15.35 12.39 3.83
C PRO A 66 -16.47 12.62 4.84
N HIS A 67 -17.72 12.48 4.40
CA HIS A 67 -18.83 12.34 5.33
C HIS A 67 -18.86 10.91 5.89
N ILE A 68 -18.63 10.78 7.18
CA ILE A 68 -18.57 9.46 7.85
C ILE A 68 -19.99 8.97 8.13
N PRO A 69 -20.38 7.77 7.64
CA PRO A 69 -21.71 7.22 7.88
C PRO A 69 -22.00 6.97 9.36
N VAL A 70 -23.27 7.01 9.72
CA VAL A 70 -23.72 6.69 11.10
C VAL A 70 -23.30 5.27 11.47
N GLY A 71 -22.77 5.09 12.67
CA GLY A 71 -22.30 3.79 13.17
C GLY A 71 -20.83 3.48 12.87
N TRP A 72 -20.16 4.30 12.07
CA TRP A 72 -18.73 4.17 11.83
C TRP A 72 -17.90 5.01 12.80
N GLN A 73 -16.73 4.51 13.17
CA GLN A 73 -15.76 5.22 14.00
C GLN A 73 -14.48 5.46 13.20
N VAL A 74 -14.02 6.70 13.17
CA VAL A 74 -12.70 7.05 12.65
C VAL A 74 -11.67 6.71 13.74
N LEU A 75 -10.77 5.80 13.44
CA LEU A 75 -9.67 5.41 14.33
C LEU A 75 -8.47 6.32 14.17
N GLU A 76 -8.18 6.70 12.93
CA GLU A 76 -7.04 7.54 12.59
C GLU A 76 -7.32 8.29 11.29
N GLN A 77 -6.86 9.52 11.18
CA GLN A 77 -6.94 10.35 9.97
C GLN A 77 -5.67 11.15 9.81
N PHE A 78 -5.13 11.16 8.61
CA PHE A 78 -3.94 11.94 8.25
C PHE A 78 -3.94 12.30 6.77
N ALA A 79 -3.26 13.39 6.44
CA ALA A 79 -3.05 13.78 5.05
C ALA A 79 -1.88 12.99 4.44
N VAL A 80 -2.05 12.54 3.21
CA VAL A 80 -1.00 11.90 2.41
C VAL A 80 -0.74 12.69 1.14
N ALA A 81 0.49 12.71 0.68
CA ALA A 81 0.86 13.23 -0.63
C ALA A 81 0.99 12.06 -1.61
N GLN A 82 0.21 12.09 -2.69
CA GLN A 82 0.41 11.20 -3.81
C GLN A 82 1.43 11.81 -4.76
N MET A 83 2.48 11.07 -5.05
CA MET A 83 3.53 11.48 -5.97
C MET A 83 3.54 10.57 -7.18
N VAL A 84 3.72 11.15 -8.37
CA VAL A 84 3.87 10.42 -9.63
C VAL A 84 5.29 10.65 -10.15
N CYS A 85 5.96 9.57 -10.55
CA CYS A 85 7.27 9.65 -11.19
C CYS A 85 7.09 9.70 -12.70
N ASP A 86 7.26 10.88 -13.29
CA ASP A 86 7.19 11.05 -14.75
C ASP A 86 8.51 10.72 -15.45
N LYS A 87 9.61 10.74 -14.70
CA LYS A 87 10.94 10.48 -15.24
C LYS A 87 11.84 9.85 -14.20
N LEU A 88 12.30 8.65 -14.50
CA LEU A 88 13.35 8.01 -13.70
C LEU A 88 14.68 8.74 -13.92
N ILE A 89 15.41 8.94 -12.83
CA ILE A 89 16.77 9.47 -12.87
C ILE A 89 17.71 8.27 -12.76
N ASP A 90 18.53 8.08 -13.78
CA ASP A 90 19.55 7.03 -13.75
C ASP A 90 20.56 7.31 -12.63
N ARG A 91 20.75 6.32 -11.77
CA ARG A 91 21.62 6.41 -10.58
C ARG A 91 22.29 5.07 -10.32
N GLU A 92 23.42 5.14 -9.67
CA GLU A 92 24.01 3.94 -9.05
C GLU A 92 23.10 3.46 -7.93
N LEU A 93 22.59 2.25 -8.09
CA LEU A 93 21.71 1.62 -7.12
C LEU A 93 22.54 0.96 -6.00
N PRO A 94 22.08 1.02 -4.75
CA PRO A 94 22.69 0.19 -3.70
C PRO A 94 22.53 -1.29 -4.05
N SER A 95 23.45 -2.12 -3.59
CA SER A 95 23.27 -3.56 -3.70
C SER A 95 22.01 -3.98 -2.96
N TYR A 96 21.08 -4.63 -3.65
CA TYR A 96 19.81 -5.10 -3.10
C TYR A 96 19.58 -6.58 -3.43
N VAL A 97 18.68 -7.20 -2.72
CA VAL A 97 18.17 -8.55 -2.97
C VAL A 97 16.67 -8.53 -3.24
N ILE A 98 16.18 -9.46 -4.06
CA ILE A 98 14.74 -9.69 -4.19
C ILE A 98 14.31 -10.47 -2.96
N LEU A 99 13.25 -9.97 -2.28
CA LEU A 99 12.69 -10.60 -1.10
C LEU A 99 11.65 -11.65 -1.51
N ALA A 100 11.77 -12.84 -0.92
CA ALA A 100 10.90 -13.98 -1.16
C ALA A 100 9.96 -14.23 0.03
N ASP A 101 9.12 -15.26 -0.07
CA ASP A 101 8.18 -15.61 1.01
C ASP A 101 8.89 -16.00 2.31
N ALA A 102 10.10 -16.56 2.21
CA ALA A 102 10.93 -16.87 3.36
C ALA A 102 11.38 -15.62 4.15
N ASP A 103 11.38 -14.44 3.51
CA ASP A 103 11.79 -13.17 4.12
C ASP A 103 10.62 -12.46 4.84
N VAL A 104 9.37 -12.90 4.65
CA VAL A 104 8.17 -12.26 5.24
C VAL A 104 8.27 -12.05 6.75
N PRO A 105 8.81 -12.96 7.56
CA PRO A 105 9.01 -12.70 8.99
C PRO A 105 9.89 -11.46 9.26
N GLU A 106 11.05 -11.34 8.60
CA GLU A 106 11.92 -10.17 8.77
C GLU A 106 11.31 -8.88 8.23
N MET A 107 10.61 -8.95 7.10
CA MET A 107 9.85 -7.82 6.54
C MET A 107 8.83 -7.34 7.57
N THR A 108 8.09 -8.25 8.18
CA THR A 108 7.08 -7.93 9.21
C THR A 108 7.71 -7.25 10.42
N GLU A 109 8.86 -7.74 10.91
CA GLU A 109 9.56 -7.11 12.04
C GLU A 109 10.06 -5.70 11.68
N LEU A 110 10.58 -5.50 10.47
CA LEU A 110 11.00 -4.19 10.00
C LEU A 110 9.80 -3.22 9.89
N VAL A 111 8.65 -3.69 9.39
CA VAL A 111 7.42 -2.91 9.33
C VAL A 111 6.89 -2.53 10.71
N LYS A 112 6.88 -3.45 11.67
CA LYS A 112 6.48 -3.16 13.05
C LYS A 112 7.32 -2.06 13.68
N LEU A 113 8.61 -2.08 13.39
CA LEU A 113 9.56 -1.09 13.90
C LEU A 113 9.41 0.29 13.24
N THR A 114 9.16 0.32 11.94
CA THR A 114 9.24 1.55 11.13
C THR A 114 7.87 2.14 10.76
N ARG A 115 6.80 1.33 10.80
CA ARG A 115 5.41 1.69 10.51
C ARG A 115 5.22 2.45 9.18
N PRO A 116 5.67 1.90 8.04
CA PRO A 116 5.58 2.58 6.74
C PRO A 116 4.16 2.60 6.17
N GLY A 117 3.22 1.89 6.79
CA GLY A 117 1.82 1.76 6.36
C GLY A 117 1.29 0.34 6.55
N PRO A 118 0.08 0.04 6.07
CA PRO A 118 -0.52 -1.28 6.20
C PRO A 118 0.34 -2.37 5.56
N PHE A 119 0.66 -3.39 6.35
CA PHE A 119 1.39 -4.57 5.91
C PHE A 119 0.82 -5.80 6.63
N ALA A 120 0.27 -6.72 5.88
CA ALA A 120 -0.35 -7.93 6.37
C ALA A 120 0.40 -9.18 5.87
N ARG A 121 -0.05 -10.34 6.27
CA ARG A 121 0.60 -11.62 6.01
C ARG A 121 0.87 -11.89 4.52
N ARG A 122 -0.05 -11.45 3.64
CA ARG A 122 0.00 -11.66 2.20
C ARG A 122 0.37 -10.41 1.40
N THR A 123 0.73 -9.30 2.05
CA THR A 123 1.11 -8.05 1.35
C THR A 123 2.23 -8.28 0.33
N ARG A 124 3.17 -9.19 0.65
CA ARG A 124 4.29 -9.53 -0.25
C ARG A 124 3.80 -10.08 -1.60
N GLU A 125 2.60 -10.67 -1.68
CA GLU A 125 2.04 -11.24 -2.90
C GLU A 125 1.53 -10.18 -3.91
N PHE A 126 1.50 -8.90 -3.56
CA PHE A 126 1.10 -7.84 -4.48
C PHE A 126 2.07 -7.65 -5.65
N GLY A 127 3.36 -7.91 -5.45
CA GLY A 127 4.36 -7.71 -6.49
C GLY A 127 5.79 -7.96 -6.00
N THR A 128 6.72 -7.29 -6.65
CA THR A 128 8.14 -7.41 -6.31
C THR A 128 8.46 -6.60 -5.06
N PHE A 129 9.16 -7.25 -4.12
CA PHE A 129 9.77 -6.60 -2.97
C PHE A 129 11.27 -6.73 -3.05
N ILE A 130 11.98 -5.65 -2.79
CA ILE A 130 13.44 -5.59 -2.77
C ILE A 130 13.93 -5.10 -1.41
N GLY A 131 15.11 -5.52 -1.00
CA GLY A 131 15.66 -5.16 0.29
C GLY A 131 17.18 -5.03 0.30
N ILE A 132 17.67 -4.27 1.25
CA ILE A 132 19.10 -4.16 1.55
C ILE A 132 19.38 -4.93 2.83
N ARG A 133 20.43 -5.76 2.79
CA ARG A 133 20.91 -6.52 3.94
C ARG A 133 22.26 -6.01 4.42
N ASP A 134 22.41 -5.92 5.72
CA ASP A 134 23.72 -5.69 6.35
C ASP A 134 23.98 -6.84 7.34
N GLN A 135 25.12 -7.50 7.20
CA GLN A 135 25.50 -8.69 7.97
C GLN A 135 24.38 -9.75 8.03
N GLY A 136 23.66 -9.94 6.92
CA GLY A 136 22.55 -10.89 6.81
C GLY A 136 21.17 -10.36 7.26
N ARG A 137 21.11 -9.27 8.03
CA ARG A 137 19.87 -8.66 8.52
C ARG A 137 19.23 -7.74 7.47
N LEU A 138 17.92 -7.81 7.31
CA LEU A 138 17.16 -6.89 6.48
C LEU A 138 17.09 -5.50 7.16
N VAL A 139 17.68 -4.49 6.53
CA VAL A 139 17.80 -3.13 7.11
C VAL A 139 17.03 -2.06 6.35
N ALA A 140 16.66 -2.32 5.11
CA ALA A 140 15.76 -1.46 4.34
C ALA A 140 15.01 -2.30 3.31
N MET A 141 13.81 -1.87 2.95
CA MET A 141 13.04 -2.49 1.87
C MET A 141 12.13 -1.48 1.17
N ALA A 142 11.68 -1.86 -0.01
CA ALA A 142 10.61 -1.25 -0.77
C ALA A 142 9.89 -2.34 -1.55
N GLY A 143 8.63 -2.11 -1.93
CA GLY A 143 7.89 -3.08 -2.72
C GLY A 143 6.73 -2.46 -3.47
N GLU A 144 6.16 -3.23 -4.39
CA GLU A 144 4.95 -2.89 -5.12
C GLU A 144 3.72 -3.22 -4.27
N ARG A 145 2.68 -2.38 -4.34
CA ARG A 145 1.40 -2.61 -3.66
C ARG A 145 0.24 -2.62 -4.64
N MET A 146 -0.20 -1.47 -5.12
CA MET A 146 -1.32 -1.39 -6.04
C MET A 146 -0.84 -1.29 -7.48
N LYS A 147 -1.52 -2.04 -8.37
CA LYS A 147 -1.37 -1.90 -9.81
C LYS A 147 -2.61 -1.21 -10.35
N ILE A 148 -2.40 -0.16 -11.11
CA ILE A 148 -3.43 0.64 -11.78
C ILE A 148 -3.00 0.73 -13.23
N ASP A 149 -3.92 0.81 -14.18
CA ASP A 149 -3.56 0.91 -15.58
C ASP A 149 -2.51 2.02 -15.83
N GLY A 150 -1.34 1.62 -16.29
CA GLY A 150 -0.20 2.51 -16.55
C GLY A 150 0.61 2.96 -15.33
N HIS A 151 0.32 2.46 -14.12
CA HIS A 151 1.05 2.83 -12.90
C HIS A 151 1.20 1.64 -11.95
N ASP A 152 2.39 1.52 -11.38
CA ASP A 152 2.66 0.64 -10.24
C ASP A 152 2.97 1.49 -9.02
N GLU A 153 2.32 1.20 -7.89
CA GLU A 153 2.56 1.93 -6.65
C GLU A 153 3.76 1.35 -5.90
N VAL A 154 4.74 2.19 -5.63
CA VAL A 154 5.82 1.86 -4.70
C VAL A 154 5.34 2.08 -3.26
N SER A 155 5.47 1.07 -2.42
CA SER A 155 5.00 1.06 -1.04
C SER A 155 5.97 0.34 -0.10
N ALA A 156 5.63 0.30 1.19
CA ALA A 156 6.42 -0.34 2.24
C ALA A 156 7.89 0.14 2.29
N VAL A 157 8.13 1.36 1.79
CA VAL A 157 9.47 1.97 1.79
C VAL A 157 9.86 2.27 3.23
N CYS A 158 10.84 1.55 3.73
CA CYS A 158 11.29 1.74 5.10
C CYS A 158 12.76 1.39 5.29
N THR A 159 13.36 2.01 6.32
CA THR A 159 14.74 1.79 6.71
C THR A 159 14.81 1.69 8.23
N HIS A 160 15.48 0.67 8.73
CA HIS A 160 15.74 0.47 10.14
C HIS A 160 16.35 1.75 10.76
N PRO A 161 15.93 2.20 11.97
CA PRO A 161 16.39 3.46 12.56
C PRO A 161 17.90 3.63 12.59
N ASP A 162 18.66 2.59 12.95
CA ASP A 162 20.11 2.64 13.01
C ASP A 162 20.82 2.75 11.65
N TYR A 163 20.05 2.64 10.55
CA TYR A 163 20.55 2.66 9.18
C TYR A 163 20.02 3.85 8.36
N GLN A 164 19.27 4.73 9.00
CA GLN A 164 18.76 5.96 8.36
C GLN A 164 19.91 6.90 7.98
N GLY A 165 19.64 7.83 7.04
CA GLY A 165 20.63 8.80 6.56
C GLY A 165 21.66 8.24 5.57
N ARG A 166 21.62 6.94 5.26
CA ARG A 166 22.55 6.28 4.31
C ARG A 166 22.04 6.26 2.86
N GLY A 167 20.86 6.84 2.60
CA GLY A 167 20.28 6.92 1.26
C GLY A 167 19.57 5.64 0.78
N TYR A 168 19.40 4.63 1.63
CA TYR A 168 18.83 3.33 1.25
C TYR A 168 17.42 3.44 0.66
N ALA A 169 16.49 4.13 1.34
CA ALA A 169 15.13 4.32 0.83
C ALA A 169 15.14 5.01 -0.54
N ARG A 170 15.98 6.06 -0.70
CA ARG A 170 16.12 6.77 -1.97
C ARG A 170 16.68 5.91 -3.10
N GLY A 171 17.52 4.93 -2.76
CA GLY A 171 18.10 4.01 -3.74
C GLY A 171 17.19 2.85 -4.11
N LEU A 172 16.15 2.56 -3.30
CA LEU A 172 15.17 1.51 -3.57
C LEU A 172 13.92 2.02 -4.31
N VAL A 173 13.73 3.33 -4.39
CA VAL A 173 12.67 4.04 -5.09
C VAL A 173 13.26 4.80 -6.27
#